data_ccd371ef6c69a69c861dbd1fe1c5781d
#
_entry.id   ccd371ef6c69a69c861dbd1fe1c5781d
#
_cell.length_a   1.000
_cell.length_b   1.000
_cell.length_c   1.000
_cell.angle_alpha   90.00
_cell.angle_beta   90.00
_cell.angle_gamma   90.00
#
_symmetry.space_group_name_H-M   'P 1'
#
loop_
_entity.id
_entity.type
_entity.pdbx_description
1 polymer ?
#
loop_
_entity_poly.entity_id
_entity_poly.type
_entity_poly.pdbx_seq_one_letter_code
_entity_poly.pdbx_strand_id
1 'polypeptide(L)'
;MSLEALKRNGHNLELGEFEVAGQYGIPVLQPVHLNDRIDWIRFNHALKEENRDKYGVHFFIDDYLFERAWHDPSRYALFLRQFKAVMSPDFSMYSDFPKSVQIYNHWRKHQLAAFWQSVGITVIPTIGWVGHDSFEWCFDGEPIHSTVAVSSVGTQKSKESKALFLDGYNEMLKRIKPEKIVFFGDVPKECEGNIEHHAPYYETFTRELAFSALRR
;
A
#
# COMPACT_ATOMS: atom_id res chain seq x y z
N MET A 1 12.41 29.51 0.72
CA MET A 1 11.70 28.73 1.76
C MET A 1 12.32 29.09 3.10
N SER A 2 11.53 29.49 4.09
CA SER A 2 12.08 29.86 5.42
C SER A 2 12.57 28.62 6.16
N LEU A 3 13.51 28.81 7.11
CA LEU A 3 14.02 27.71 7.96
C LEU A 3 12.89 27.06 8.78
N GLU A 4 11.86 27.83 9.10
CA GLU A 4 10.67 27.40 9.83
C GLU A 4 9.73 26.53 8.96
N ALA A 5 9.60 26.82 7.68
CA ALA A 5 8.92 25.96 6.71
C ALA A 5 9.69 24.63 6.54
N LEU A 6 11.01 24.65 6.44
CA LEU A 6 11.82 23.43 6.37
C LEU A 6 11.66 22.53 7.60
N LYS A 7 11.50 23.08 8.80
CA LYS A 7 11.29 22.32 10.02
C LYS A 7 9.91 21.65 10.10
N ARG A 8 8.89 22.21 9.46
CA ARG A 8 7.53 21.63 9.38
C ARG A 8 7.38 20.63 8.25
N ASN A 9 8.12 20.80 7.17
CA ASN A 9 8.00 19.99 5.93
C ASN A 9 8.42 18.52 6.09
N GLY A 10 9.13 18.15 7.16
CA GLY A 10 9.50 16.76 7.41
C GLY A 10 8.31 15.80 7.62
N HIS A 11 7.11 16.36 7.87
CA HIS A 11 5.87 15.60 8.06
C HIS A 11 4.87 15.77 6.90
N ASN A 12 5.22 16.51 5.85
CA ASN A 12 4.38 16.71 4.66
C ASN A 12 2.96 17.25 4.98
N LEU A 13 2.82 18.07 6.03
CA LEU A 13 1.54 18.62 6.45
C LEU A 13 1.01 19.69 5.48
N GLU A 14 1.89 20.28 4.69
CA GLU A 14 1.58 21.30 3.69
C GLU A 14 1.14 20.76 2.33
N LEU A 15 1.09 19.44 2.14
CA LEU A 15 0.67 18.84 0.86
C LEU A 15 -0.80 19.09 0.52
N GLY A 16 -1.62 19.41 1.50
CA GLY A 16 -3.02 19.74 1.34
C GLY A 16 -3.80 19.57 2.62
N GLU A 17 -5.01 20.14 2.64
CA GLU A 17 -6.01 19.88 3.66
C GLU A 17 -6.95 18.79 3.14
N PHE A 18 -6.97 17.64 3.81
CA PHE A 18 -7.78 16.49 3.45
C PHE A 18 -8.85 16.27 4.52
N GLU A 19 -10.01 15.72 4.10
CA GLU A 19 -10.95 15.16 5.06
C GLU A 19 -10.25 14.09 5.89
N VAL A 20 -10.55 14.00 7.18
CA VAL A 20 -9.91 13.07 8.09
C VAL A 20 -10.93 12.20 8.83
N ALA A 21 -10.52 10.97 9.15
CA ALA A 21 -11.30 10.00 9.89
C ALA A 21 -10.59 9.58 11.18
N GLY A 22 -11.40 9.07 12.13
CA GLY A 22 -10.93 8.52 13.39
C GLY A 22 -10.30 9.52 14.34
N GLN A 23 -9.89 9.03 15.51
CA GLN A 23 -9.33 9.88 16.58
C GLN A 23 -7.91 10.38 16.26
N TYR A 24 -7.23 9.77 15.27
CA TYR A 24 -5.85 10.10 14.89
C TYR A 24 -5.76 11.01 13.66
N GLY A 25 -6.90 11.45 13.11
CA GLY A 25 -6.93 12.37 11.97
C GLY A 25 -6.31 11.75 10.72
N ILE A 26 -6.68 10.51 10.40
CA ILE A 26 -6.18 9.81 9.21
C ILE A 26 -6.85 10.39 7.96
N PRO A 27 -6.09 10.86 6.95
CA PRO A 27 -6.67 11.38 5.70
C PRO A 27 -7.56 10.35 5.00
N VAL A 28 -8.74 10.78 4.56
CA VAL A 28 -9.72 9.92 3.87
C VAL A 28 -9.32 9.77 2.40
N LEU A 29 -9.25 8.53 1.93
CA LEU A 29 -9.00 8.22 0.52
C LEU A 29 -10.32 8.11 -0.26
N GLN A 30 -10.27 8.54 -1.52
CA GLN A 30 -11.41 8.37 -2.43
C GLN A 30 -11.45 6.94 -2.98
N PRO A 31 -12.65 6.36 -3.18
CA PRO A 31 -12.78 5.03 -3.76
C PRO A 31 -12.27 5.00 -5.21
N VAL A 32 -11.70 3.87 -5.59
CA VAL A 32 -11.19 3.61 -6.94
C VAL A 32 -11.71 2.26 -7.43
N HIS A 33 -12.14 2.20 -8.67
CA HIS A 33 -12.68 1.01 -9.29
C HIS A 33 -11.79 0.57 -10.47
N LEU A 34 -11.11 -0.57 -10.34
CA LEU A 34 -10.33 -1.17 -11.42
C LEU A 34 -11.12 -2.29 -12.08
N ASN A 35 -11.59 -2.07 -13.30
CA ASN A 35 -12.29 -3.10 -14.08
C ASN A 35 -11.31 -4.09 -14.71
N ASP A 36 -10.20 -3.59 -15.23
CA ASP A 36 -9.19 -4.39 -15.93
C ASP A 36 -8.12 -4.94 -14.97
N ARG A 37 -7.51 -6.06 -15.38
CA ARG A 37 -6.30 -6.55 -14.73
C ARG A 37 -5.12 -5.65 -15.11
N ILE A 38 -4.33 -5.30 -14.10
CA ILE A 38 -3.11 -4.51 -14.26
C ILE A 38 -1.90 -5.36 -13.88
N ASP A 39 -0.86 -5.31 -14.69
CA ASP A 39 0.43 -5.86 -14.31
C ASP A 39 1.15 -4.87 -13.39
N TRP A 40 1.63 -5.36 -12.25
CA TRP A 40 2.21 -4.53 -11.21
C TRP A 40 3.73 -4.64 -11.19
N ILE A 41 4.39 -3.49 -11.10
CA ILE A 41 5.84 -3.37 -10.96
C ILE A 41 6.19 -2.75 -9.59
N ARG A 42 7.26 -3.21 -8.98
CA ARG A 42 7.75 -2.66 -7.71
C ARG A 42 8.25 -1.23 -7.91
N PHE A 43 8.02 -0.36 -6.93
CA PHE A 43 8.42 1.04 -6.99
C PHE A 43 9.91 1.23 -7.34
N ASN A 44 10.82 0.47 -6.73
CA ASN A 44 12.26 0.58 -7.01
C ASN A 44 12.64 0.14 -8.43
N HIS A 45 11.86 -0.73 -9.07
CA HIS A 45 12.03 -1.12 -10.47
C HIS A 45 11.33 -0.16 -11.43
N ALA A 46 10.19 0.40 -11.02
CA ALA A 46 9.42 1.37 -11.79
C ALA A 46 10.27 2.57 -12.23
N LEU A 47 11.29 2.94 -11.44
CA LEU A 47 12.20 4.03 -11.77
C LEU A 47 12.98 3.85 -13.08
N LYS A 48 13.15 2.60 -13.53
CA LYS A 48 13.87 2.25 -14.77
C LYS A 48 12.93 1.81 -15.90
N GLU A 49 11.61 1.72 -15.62
CA GLU A 49 10.63 1.27 -16.61
C GLU A 49 10.37 2.39 -17.64
N GLU A 50 10.39 2.01 -18.92
CA GLU A 50 10.15 2.92 -20.04
C GLU A 50 8.69 2.89 -20.49
N ASN A 51 8.00 1.73 -20.41
CA ASN A 51 6.60 1.53 -20.79
C ASN A 51 5.64 1.72 -19.60
N ARG A 52 5.74 2.86 -18.94
CA ARG A 52 5.07 3.14 -17.65
C ARG A 52 3.56 3.04 -17.73
N ASP A 53 2.98 3.42 -18.84
CA ASP A 53 1.54 3.40 -19.13
C ASP A 53 0.94 1.97 -19.18
N LYS A 54 1.77 0.93 -19.18
CA LYS A 54 1.32 -0.47 -19.16
C LYS A 54 1.16 -1.03 -17.76
N TYR A 55 1.82 -0.46 -16.76
CA TYR A 55 1.95 -1.03 -15.42
C TYR A 55 1.25 -0.19 -14.36
N GLY A 56 0.90 -0.86 -13.25
CA GLY A 56 0.68 -0.23 -11.97
C GLY A 56 1.95 -0.34 -11.10
N VAL A 57 2.06 0.52 -10.09
CA VAL A 57 3.19 0.52 -9.15
C VAL A 57 2.73 0.05 -7.77
N HIS A 58 3.44 -0.92 -7.18
CA HIS A 58 3.19 -1.38 -5.82
C HIS A 58 4.39 -1.13 -4.88
N PHE A 59 4.12 -1.09 -3.57
CA PHE A 59 5.07 -0.80 -2.51
C PHE A 59 5.25 -1.97 -1.53
N PHE A 60 4.84 -3.19 -1.86
CA PHE A 60 5.13 -4.41 -1.08
C PHE A 60 6.61 -4.79 -1.21
N ILE A 61 7.46 -3.95 -0.67
CA ILE A 61 8.94 -4.01 -0.63
C ILE A 61 9.40 -3.33 0.66
N ASP A 62 10.68 -3.47 1.01
CA ASP A 62 11.24 -2.84 2.20
C ASP A 62 11.15 -1.31 2.15
N ASP A 63 10.79 -0.69 3.27
CA ASP A 63 10.53 0.76 3.39
C ASP A 63 11.67 1.63 2.84
N TYR A 64 12.95 1.28 3.11
CA TYR A 64 14.10 2.06 2.66
C TYR A 64 14.20 2.18 1.13
N LEU A 65 13.55 1.30 0.38
CA LEU A 65 13.53 1.33 -1.09
C LEU A 65 12.59 2.40 -1.64
N PHE A 66 11.60 2.83 -0.84
CA PHE A 66 10.60 3.83 -1.24
C PHE A 66 10.48 5.03 -0.31
N GLU A 67 11.21 5.10 0.80
CA GLU A 67 11.20 6.23 1.74
C GLU A 67 11.45 7.59 1.04
N ARG A 68 12.15 7.58 -0.10
CA ARG A 68 12.35 8.76 -0.96
C ARG A 68 11.04 9.37 -1.48
N ALA A 69 9.97 8.59 -1.58
CA ALA A 69 8.66 9.11 -1.98
C ALA A 69 8.04 9.97 -0.87
N TRP A 70 8.34 9.65 0.39
CA TRP A 70 7.98 10.47 1.54
C TRP A 70 8.80 11.76 1.62
N HIS A 71 10.09 11.70 1.28
CA HIS A 71 10.99 12.86 1.35
C HIS A 71 10.78 13.88 0.22
N ASP A 72 10.26 13.46 -0.93
CA ASP A 72 9.98 14.34 -2.07
C ASP A 72 8.66 13.95 -2.75
N PRO A 73 7.51 14.18 -2.07
CA PRO A 73 6.19 13.74 -2.55
C PRO A 73 5.82 14.30 -3.92
N SER A 74 6.14 15.57 -4.16
CA SER A 74 5.78 16.28 -5.40
C SER A 74 6.54 15.72 -6.60
N ARG A 75 7.83 15.46 -6.47
CA ARG A 75 8.64 14.84 -7.51
C ARG A 75 8.11 13.44 -7.86
N TYR A 76 7.80 12.64 -6.82
CA TYR A 76 7.30 11.29 -7.06
C TYR A 76 5.86 11.29 -7.56
N ALA A 77 5.02 12.27 -7.24
CA ALA A 77 3.73 12.44 -7.88
C ALA A 77 3.88 12.64 -9.40
N LEU A 78 4.77 13.53 -9.84
CA LEU A 78 5.06 13.75 -11.26
C LEU A 78 5.57 12.50 -11.98
N PHE A 79 6.31 11.65 -11.27
CA PHE A 79 6.79 10.37 -11.80
C PHE A 79 5.66 9.34 -11.86
N LEU A 80 4.93 9.15 -10.77
CA LEU A 80 3.92 8.10 -10.60
C LEU A 80 2.66 8.32 -11.46
N ARG A 81 2.32 9.55 -11.81
CA ARG A 81 1.20 9.86 -12.72
C ARG A 81 1.33 9.28 -14.13
N GLN A 82 2.50 8.76 -14.48
CA GLN A 82 2.76 8.14 -15.78
C GLN A 82 2.33 6.67 -15.81
N PHE A 83 1.97 6.09 -14.68
CA PHE A 83 1.51 4.71 -14.55
C PHE A 83 -0.02 4.61 -14.54
N LYS A 84 -0.57 3.43 -14.87
CA LYS A 84 -2.02 3.19 -14.88
C LYS A 84 -2.67 3.41 -13.52
N ALA A 85 -2.01 2.93 -12.49
CA ALA A 85 -2.44 3.06 -11.09
C ALA A 85 -1.22 2.92 -10.18
N VAL A 86 -1.38 3.37 -8.94
CA VAL A 86 -0.34 3.31 -7.91
C VAL A 86 -0.99 2.77 -6.62
N MET A 87 -0.37 1.86 -5.94
CA MET A 87 -0.80 1.49 -4.58
C MET A 87 -0.36 2.56 -3.58
N SER A 88 -1.10 2.75 -2.50
CA SER A 88 -0.60 3.58 -1.40
C SER A 88 0.65 2.92 -0.80
N PRO A 89 1.64 3.70 -0.30
CA PRO A 89 2.87 3.15 0.25
C PRO A 89 2.60 2.22 1.42
N ASP A 90 3.19 1.02 1.41
CA ASP A 90 3.03 0.00 2.46
C ASP A 90 4.09 0.18 3.55
N PHE A 91 4.03 1.30 4.29
CA PHE A 91 4.94 1.53 5.41
C PHE A 91 4.75 0.47 6.49
N SER A 92 5.85 -0.13 6.90
CA SER A 92 5.85 -1.27 7.82
C SER A 92 5.23 -0.95 9.18
N MET A 93 4.32 -1.81 9.61
CA MET A 93 3.69 -1.77 10.93
C MET A 93 4.01 -3.06 11.67
N TYR A 94 5.26 -3.24 12.08
CA TYR A 94 5.66 -4.46 12.81
C TYR A 94 5.04 -4.49 14.22
N SER A 95 4.75 -5.70 14.70
CA SER A 95 4.12 -5.91 16.02
C SER A 95 4.98 -5.48 17.20
N ASP A 96 6.30 -5.40 17.02
CA ASP A 96 7.27 -4.92 18.01
C ASP A 96 7.52 -3.40 17.92
N PHE A 97 6.91 -2.70 16.95
CA PHE A 97 6.96 -1.24 16.91
C PHE A 97 6.06 -0.63 18.00
N PRO A 98 6.48 0.50 18.60
CA PRO A 98 5.59 1.30 19.44
C PRO A 98 4.30 1.67 18.69
N LYS A 99 3.15 1.61 19.35
CA LYS A 99 1.83 1.93 18.75
C LYS A 99 1.83 3.29 18.06
N SER A 100 2.52 4.29 18.61
CA SER A 100 2.68 5.62 18.00
C SER A 100 3.36 5.59 16.63
N VAL A 101 4.34 4.69 16.43
CA VAL A 101 5.03 4.51 15.15
C VAL A 101 4.12 3.80 14.15
N GLN A 102 3.37 2.79 14.60
CA GLN A 102 2.41 2.08 13.76
C GLN A 102 1.32 3.03 13.24
N ILE A 103 0.73 3.85 14.13
CA ILE A 103 -0.28 4.86 13.76
C ILE A 103 0.32 5.91 12.84
N TYR A 104 1.56 6.37 13.10
CA TYR A 104 2.25 7.32 12.22
C TYR A 104 2.50 6.74 10.83
N ASN A 105 2.88 5.47 10.71
CA ASN A 105 3.06 4.80 9.43
C ASN A 105 1.75 4.66 8.65
N HIS A 106 0.64 4.35 9.34
CA HIS A 106 -0.68 4.37 8.74
C HIS A 106 -1.08 5.78 8.29
N TRP A 107 -0.87 6.80 9.14
CA TRP A 107 -1.16 8.20 8.81
C TRP A 107 -0.35 8.68 7.60
N ARG A 108 0.97 8.47 7.56
CA ARG A 108 1.81 8.94 6.45
C ARG A 108 1.52 8.22 5.12
N LYS A 109 1.09 6.96 5.17
CA LYS A 109 0.55 6.24 4.01
C LYS A 109 -0.62 7.00 3.40
N HIS A 110 -1.59 7.35 4.24
CA HIS A 110 -2.78 8.08 3.83
C HIS A 110 -2.48 9.51 3.36
N GLN A 111 -1.55 10.20 4.04
CA GLN A 111 -1.14 11.55 3.66
C GLN A 111 -0.57 11.59 2.24
N LEU A 112 0.32 10.65 1.88
CA LEU A 112 0.82 10.54 0.51
C LEU A 112 -0.26 10.14 -0.48
N ALA A 113 -1.06 9.15 -0.15
CA ALA A 113 -2.10 8.63 -1.01
C ALA A 113 -3.16 9.71 -1.34
N ALA A 114 -3.64 10.45 -0.34
CA ALA A 114 -4.59 11.55 -0.51
C ALA A 114 -3.99 12.67 -1.36
N PHE A 115 -2.72 13.03 -1.12
CA PHE A 115 -2.01 13.99 -1.97
C PHE A 115 -1.92 13.50 -3.43
N TRP A 116 -1.55 12.26 -3.67
CA TRP A 116 -1.47 11.72 -5.03
C TRP A 116 -2.83 11.68 -5.72
N GLN A 117 -3.90 11.31 -4.99
CA GLN A 117 -5.27 11.40 -5.51
C GLN A 117 -5.65 12.84 -5.85
N SER A 118 -5.30 13.82 -5.03
CA SER A 118 -5.63 15.25 -5.26
C SER A 118 -4.99 15.83 -6.52
N VAL A 119 -3.87 15.24 -6.97
CA VAL A 119 -3.20 15.63 -8.23
C VAL A 119 -3.53 14.69 -9.41
N GLY A 120 -4.58 13.88 -9.28
CA GLY A 120 -5.16 13.08 -10.36
C GLY A 120 -4.49 11.71 -10.61
N ILE A 121 -3.78 11.16 -9.62
CA ILE A 121 -3.24 9.80 -9.71
C ILE A 121 -4.30 8.81 -9.22
N THR A 122 -4.52 7.73 -9.96
CA THR A 122 -5.33 6.59 -9.52
C THR A 122 -4.59 5.84 -8.44
N VAL A 123 -5.01 6.00 -7.16
CA VAL A 123 -4.35 5.37 -6.01
C VAL A 123 -5.21 4.26 -5.43
N ILE A 124 -4.67 3.03 -5.44
CA ILE A 124 -5.30 1.86 -4.83
C ILE A 124 -4.87 1.79 -3.35
N PRO A 125 -5.81 1.84 -2.40
CA PRO A 125 -5.46 1.72 -0.99
C PRO A 125 -4.83 0.37 -0.66
N THR A 126 -3.70 0.38 0.03
CA THR A 126 -3.06 -0.79 0.61
C THR A 126 -3.56 -0.98 2.02
N ILE A 127 -4.24 -2.09 2.28
CA ILE A 127 -4.83 -2.37 3.59
C ILE A 127 -3.89 -3.24 4.40
N GLY A 128 -3.58 -2.82 5.62
CA GLY A 128 -2.73 -3.54 6.55
C GLY A 128 -3.20 -3.41 8.00
N TRP A 129 -2.85 -4.37 8.81
CA TRP A 129 -3.13 -4.43 10.25
C TRP A 129 -1.98 -5.12 10.98
N VAL A 130 -1.91 -4.95 12.31
CA VAL A 130 -0.82 -5.49 13.14
C VAL A 130 -1.34 -6.54 14.11
N GLY A 131 -2.31 -6.19 14.92
CA GLY A 131 -2.97 -7.02 15.91
C GLY A 131 -4.41 -6.57 16.09
N HIS A 132 -5.19 -7.28 16.90
CA HIS A 132 -6.60 -6.96 17.12
C HIS A 132 -6.82 -5.52 17.64
N ASP A 133 -5.89 -4.99 18.43
CA ASP A 133 -5.93 -3.61 18.91
C ASP A 133 -5.74 -2.57 17.80
N SER A 134 -5.13 -2.94 16.68
CA SER A 134 -5.01 -2.07 15.50
C SER A 134 -6.32 -1.87 14.76
N PHE A 135 -7.29 -2.80 14.91
CA PHE A 135 -8.61 -2.68 14.25
C PHE A 135 -9.38 -1.43 14.69
N GLU A 136 -9.01 -0.82 15.81
CA GLU A 136 -9.59 0.45 16.28
C GLU A 136 -9.26 1.64 15.37
N TRP A 137 -8.19 1.53 14.55
CA TRP A 137 -7.68 2.67 13.76
C TRP A 137 -7.16 2.31 12.35
N CYS A 138 -6.74 1.06 12.09
CA CYS A 138 -6.07 0.71 10.82
C CYS A 138 -7.00 0.68 9.59
N PHE A 139 -8.30 0.87 9.81
CA PHE A 139 -9.30 1.04 8.74
C PHE A 139 -9.82 2.48 8.64
N ASP A 140 -9.35 3.38 9.51
CA ASP A 140 -9.69 4.80 9.42
C ASP A 140 -9.14 5.38 8.11
N GLY A 141 -9.95 6.20 7.44
CA GLY A 141 -9.59 6.81 6.18
C GLY A 141 -9.63 5.90 4.95
N GLU A 142 -9.83 4.59 5.12
CA GLU A 142 -9.95 3.66 4.00
C GLU A 142 -11.34 3.78 3.33
N PRO A 143 -11.42 3.80 1.99
CA PRO A 143 -12.69 3.93 1.28
C PRO A 143 -13.49 2.63 1.30
N ILE A 144 -14.81 2.75 1.44
CA ILE A 144 -15.74 1.62 1.28
C ILE A 144 -16.04 1.36 -0.20
N HIS A 145 -16.36 0.11 -0.54
CA HIS A 145 -16.73 -0.29 -1.91
C HIS A 145 -15.70 0.09 -2.97
N SER A 146 -14.42 -0.02 -2.64
CA SER A 146 -13.29 0.31 -3.51
C SER A 146 -12.53 -0.94 -3.96
N THR A 147 -11.73 -0.82 -5.02
CA THR A 147 -10.60 -1.72 -5.23
C THR A 147 -9.56 -1.43 -4.17
N VAL A 148 -9.04 -2.47 -3.50
CA VAL A 148 -7.98 -2.38 -2.48
C VAL A 148 -6.85 -3.36 -2.77
N ALA A 149 -5.70 -3.16 -2.14
CA ALA A 149 -4.58 -4.08 -2.21
C ALA A 149 -4.26 -4.67 -0.84
N VAL A 150 -3.96 -5.97 -0.80
CA VAL A 150 -3.58 -6.71 0.42
C VAL A 150 -2.39 -7.59 0.12
N SER A 151 -1.50 -7.77 1.09
CA SER A 151 -0.40 -8.73 1.00
C SER A 151 -0.43 -9.74 2.15
N SER A 152 -0.30 -11.02 1.83
CA SER A 152 -0.09 -12.09 2.81
C SER A 152 1.39 -12.43 3.03
N VAL A 153 2.29 -11.74 2.35
CA VAL A 153 3.73 -12.00 2.45
C VAL A 153 4.20 -11.84 3.90
N GLY A 154 4.84 -12.87 4.43
CA GLY A 154 5.34 -12.90 5.80
C GLY A 154 4.32 -13.28 6.88
N THR A 155 3.01 -13.32 6.58
CA THR A 155 1.94 -13.56 7.55
C THR A 155 1.59 -15.02 7.77
N GLN A 156 2.14 -15.95 6.98
CA GLN A 156 1.79 -17.38 7.03
C GLN A 156 2.90 -18.26 7.60
N LYS A 157 3.85 -17.68 8.34
CA LYS A 157 5.00 -18.39 8.92
C LYS A 157 4.64 -19.26 10.14
N SER A 158 3.56 -18.93 10.85
CA SER A 158 3.04 -19.69 11.98
C SER A 158 1.51 -19.75 11.92
N LYS A 159 0.90 -20.65 12.72
CA LYS A 159 -0.55 -20.73 12.84
C LYS A 159 -1.15 -19.47 13.44
N GLU A 160 -0.45 -18.87 14.39
CA GLU A 160 -0.85 -17.64 15.07
C GLU A 160 -0.83 -16.44 14.11
N SER A 161 0.23 -16.30 13.33
CA SER A 161 0.32 -15.21 12.32
C SER A 161 -0.71 -15.38 11.21
N LYS A 162 -0.98 -16.63 10.78
CA LYS A 162 -2.06 -16.90 9.83
C LYS A 162 -3.44 -16.58 10.42
N ALA A 163 -3.71 -16.97 11.67
CA ALA A 163 -4.98 -16.67 12.32
C ALA A 163 -5.21 -15.16 12.42
N LEU A 164 -4.21 -14.41 12.88
CA LEU A 164 -4.27 -12.96 12.97
C LEU A 164 -4.49 -12.30 11.60
N PHE A 165 -3.83 -12.82 10.56
CA PHE A 165 -4.06 -12.34 9.18
C PHE A 165 -5.52 -12.54 8.77
N LEU A 166 -6.10 -13.71 9.01
CA LEU A 166 -7.49 -14.02 8.66
C LEU A 166 -8.49 -13.18 9.47
N ASP A 167 -8.23 -12.94 10.75
CA ASP A 167 -9.07 -12.08 11.59
C ASP A 167 -9.12 -10.64 11.02
N GLY A 168 -7.97 -10.08 10.68
CA GLY A 168 -7.92 -8.75 10.06
C GLY A 168 -8.50 -8.71 8.65
N TYR A 169 -8.31 -9.78 7.86
CA TYR A 169 -8.93 -9.89 6.54
C TYR A 169 -10.47 -9.89 6.64
N ASN A 170 -11.03 -10.65 7.55
CA ASN A 170 -12.47 -10.69 7.81
C ASN A 170 -12.99 -9.33 8.32
N GLU A 171 -12.23 -8.66 9.19
CA GLU A 171 -12.59 -7.33 9.66
C GLU A 171 -12.54 -6.28 8.53
N MET A 172 -11.58 -6.38 7.62
CA MET A 172 -11.53 -5.60 6.38
C MET A 172 -12.79 -5.81 5.54
N LEU A 173 -13.16 -7.06 5.25
CA LEU A 173 -14.36 -7.36 4.46
C LEU A 173 -15.62 -6.77 5.09
N LYS A 174 -15.73 -6.83 6.40
CA LYS A 174 -16.88 -6.32 7.16
C LYS A 174 -16.96 -4.79 7.13
N ARG A 175 -15.84 -4.09 7.32
CA ARG A 175 -15.80 -2.62 7.48
C ARG A 175 -15.81 -1.88 6.14
N ILE A 176 -14.93 -2.26 5.23
CA ILE A 176 -14.74 -1.51 3.98
C ILE A 176 -15.39 -2.18 2.76
N LYS A 177 -15.82 -3.43 2.86
CA LYS A 177 -16.61 -4.14 1.83
C LYS A 177 -16.01 -3.96 0.43
N PRO A 178 -14.75 -4.35 0.20
CA PRO A 178 -14.06 -4.07 -1.06
C PRO A 178 -14.77 -4.75 -2.23
N GLU A 179 -14.89 -4.05 -3.37
CA GLU A 179 -15.44 -4.61 -4.60
C GLU A 179 -14.45 -5.51 -5.32
N LYS A 180 -13.16 -5.23 -5.18
CA LYS A 180 -12.05 -5.99 -5.75
C LYS A 180 -10.85 -5.93 -4.81
N ILE A 181 -10.14 -7.04 -4.70
CA ILE A 181 -8.95 -7.17 -3.87
C ILE A 181 -7.77 -7.61 -4.74
N VAL A 182 -6.80 -6.72 -4.93
CA VAL A 182 -5.51 -7.03 -5.58
C VAL A 182 -4.62 -7.68 -4.52
N PHE A 183 -4.44 -8.99 -4.60
CA PHE A 183 -3.86 -9.79 -3.55
C PHE A 183 -2.45 -10.25 -3.91
N PHE A 184 -1.45 -9.87 -3.09
CA PHE A 184 -0.06 -10.29 -3.26
C PHE A 184 0.32 -11.38 -2.25
N GLY A 185 0.97 -12.43 -2.76
CA GLY A 185 1.36 -13.59 -1.95
C GLY A 185 0.34 -14.73 -2.03
N ASP A 186 0.57 -15.77 -1.22
CA ASP A 186 -0.32 -16.93 -1.20
C ASP A 186 -1.69 -16.54 -0.63
N VAL A 187 -2.74 -16.85 -1.38
CA VAL A 187 -4.11 -16.59 -0.94
C VAL A 187 -4.57 -17.76 -0.05
N PRO A 188 -4.77 -17.54 1.26
CA PRO A 188 -5.39 -18.55 2.11
C PRO A 188 -6.77 -18.95 1.56
N LYS A 189 -7.06 -20.24 1.58
CA LYS A 189 -8.35 -20.77 1.08
C LYS A 189 -9.57 -20.24 1.85
N GLU A 190 -9.34 -19.71 3.02
CA GLU A 190 -10.35 -19.07 3.89
C GLU A 190 -10.67 -17.63 3.47
N CYS A 191 -9.86 -17.03 2.56
CA CYS A 191 -10.11 -15.68 2.07
C CYS A 191 -11.18 -15.70 0.99
N GLU A 192 -12.22 -14.92 1.18
CA GLU A 192 -13.35 -14.75 0.27
C GLU A 192 -13.31 -13.37 -0.41
N GLY A 193 -14.04 -13.23 -1.52
CA GLY A 193 -14.19 -11.96 -2.24
C GLY A 193 -13.75 -12.04 -3.69
N ASN A 194 -13.83 -10.90 -4.39
CA ASN A 194 -13.37 -10.77 -5.76
C ASN A 194 -11.84 -10.53 -5.78
N ILE A 195 -11.08 -11.63 -5.71
CA ILE A 195 -9.62 -11.61 -5.56
C ILE A 195 -8.92 -11.70 -6.91
N GLU A 196 -8.09 -10.70 -7.22
CA GLU A 196 -7.09 -10.73 -8.30
C GLU A 196 -5.72 -11.08 -7.71
N HIS A 197 -5.29 -12.33 -7.89
CA HIS A 197 -4.05 -12.84 -7.32
C HIS A 197 -2.81 -12.45 -8.12
N HIS A 198 -1.77 -12.00 -7.40
CA HIS A 198 -0.42 -11.73 -7.89
C HIS A 198 0.62 -12.50 -7.06
N ALA A 199 1.54 -13.19 -7.74
CA ALA A 199 2.61 -13.93 -7.08
C ALA A 199 3.54 -12.99 -6.30
N PRO A 200 4.07 -13.42 -5.14
CA PRO A 200 5.04 -12.63 -4.39
C PRO A 200 6.35 -12.50 -5.18
N TYR A 201 6.98 -11.34 -5.05
CA TYR A 201 8.18 -11.00 -5.82
C TYR A 201 9.32 -12.02 -5.75
N TYR A 202 9.57 -12.59 -4.57
CA TYR A 202 10.69 -13.54 -4.39
C TYR A 202 10.54 -14.81 -5.22
N GLU A 203 9.31 -15.27 -5.49
CA GLU A 203 9.07 -16.41 -6.36
C GLU A 203 9.37 -16.08 -7.84
N THR A 204 9.00 -14.89 -8.28
CA THR A 204 9.29 -14.40 -9.63
C THR A 204 10.79 -14.29 -9.85
N PHE A 205 11.52 -13.70 -8.89
CA PHE A 205 12.96 -13.54 -8.94
C PHE A 205 13.70 -14.89 -8.93
N THR A 206 13.27 -15.83 -8.11
CA THR A 206 13.87 -17.19 -8.05
C THR A 206 13.64 -17.96 -9.36
N ARG A 207 12.44 -17.83 -9.97
CA ARG A 207 12.14 -18.44 -11.27
C ARG A 207 12.98 -17.82 -12.39
N GLU A 208 13.11 -16.51 -12.45
CA GLU A 208 13.94 -15.82 -13.46
C GLU A 208 15.42 -16.21 -13.35
N LEU A 209 15.96 -16.31 -12.13
CA LEU A 209 17.32 -16.80 -11.92
C LEU A 209 17.49 -18.25 -12.35
N ALA A 210 16.53 -19.13 -12.07
CA ALA A 210 16.55 -20.51 -12.49
C ALA A 210 16.53 -20.62 -14.02
N PHE A 211 15.67 -19.86 -14.71
CA PHE A 211 15.62 -19.82 -16.17
C PHE A 211 16.88 -19.24 -16.79
N SER A 212 17.51 -18.23 -16.18
CA SER A 212 18.77 -17.66 -16.67
C SER A 212 19.94 -18.60 -16.51
N ALA A 213 19.95 -19.43 -15.46
CA ALA A 213 20.96 -20.46 -15.23
C ALA A 213 20.86 -21.64 -16.20
N LEU A 214 19.64 -21.97 -16.69
CA LEU A 214 19.40 -23.03 -17.68
C LEU A 214 19.74 -22.60 -19.13
N ARG A 215 19.96 -21.31 -19.37
CA ARG A 215 20.32 -20.77 -20.70
C ARG A 215 21.83 -20.50 -20.87
N ARG A 216 22.65 -20.84 -19.87
CA ARG A 216 24.11 -20.82 -19.91
C ARG A 216 24.67 -22.24 -19.99
#